data_1a7de6cf10a94e90fb3219a0165bac1f
#
_entry.id   1a7de6cf10a94e90fb3219a0165bac1f
#
_cell.length_a   1.000
_cell.length_b   1.000
_cell.length_c   1.000
_cell.angle_alpha   90.00
_cell.angle_beta   90.00
_cell.angle_gamma   90.00
#
_symmetry.space_group_name_H-M   'P 1'
#
loop_
_entity.id
_entity.type
_entity.pdbx_description
1 polymer ?
#
loop_
_entity_poly.entity_id
_entity_poly.type
_entity_poly.pdbx_seq_one_letter_code
_entity_poly.pdbx_strand_id
1 'polypeptide(L)'
;MPVPLSEYHYRRRVQFADTDSAGVVHFSWIVKYMEEAEHALWREAGLSISPADGIVGYPRVALSVDFSAPLYFEEEFDVHVRIEAITRRTIQYAHTIRRGDAVIATGTMTAACVRKVPAPMKAIEIPADVLAKLAAAR
;
A
#
# COMPACT_ATOMS: atom_id res chain seq x y z
N MET A 1 -21.15 -6.04 -14.22
CA MET A 1 -19.79 -6.45 -13.74
C MET A 1 -19.11 -5.26 -13.08
N PRO A 2 -18.59 -5.42 -11.88
CA PRO A 2 -17.85 -4.33 -11.27
C PRO A 2 -16.57 -4.03 -12.06
N VAL A 3 -16.24 -2.75 -12.15
CA VAL A 3 -15.00 -2.30 -12.77
C VAL A 3 -13.85 -2.58 -11.81
N PRO A 4 -12.71 -3.10 -12.27
CA PRO A 4 -11.55 -3.29 -11.43
C PRO A 4 -11.10 -1.98 -10.79
N LEU A 5 -10.67 -2.03 -9.53
CA LEU A 5 -10.19 -0.85 -8.83
C LEU A 5 -8.73 -0.58 -9.19
N SER A 6 -8.41 0.70 -9.36
CA SER A 6 -7.06 1.15 -9.67
C SER A 6 -6.51 2.14 -8.65
N GLU A 7 -7.36 2.65 -7.75
CA GLU A 7 -6.97 3.66 -6.76
C GLU A 7 -7.94 3.67 -5.59
N TYR A 8 -7.47 4.25 -4.49
CA TYR A 8 -8.27 4.40 -3.29
C TYR A 8 -7.75 5.57 -2.46
N HIS A 9 -8.64 6.24 -1.74
CA HIS A 9 -8.29 7.29 -0.78
C HIS A 9 -8.51 6.74 0.62
N TYR A 10 -7.43 6.61 1.37
CA TYR A 10 -7.44 6.07 2.72
C TYR A 10 -7.24 7.20 3.72
N ARG A 11 -8.23 7.42 4.58
CA ARG A 11 -8.15 8.47 5.60
C ARG A 11 -7.76 7.87 6.94
N ARG A 12 -6.84 8.57 7.62
CA ARG A 12 -6.32 8.10 8.90
C ARG A 12 -6.00 9.28 9.82
N ARG A 13 -5.98 8.99 11.13
CA ARG A 13 -5.55 9.92 12.18
C ARG A 13 -4.24 9.39 12.77
N VAL A 14 -3.28 10.29 12.99
CA VAL A 14 -2.02 9.96 13.63
C VAL A 14 -2.28 9.53 15.09
N GLN A 15 -1.76 8.37 15.46
CA GLN A 15 -1.83 7.84 16.82
C GLN A 15 -0.55 8.21 17.59
N PHE A 16 -0.64 8.25 18.93
CA PHE A 16 0.52 8.59 19.73
C PHE A 16 1.69 7.62 19.49
N ALA A 17 1.37 6.34 19.37
CA ALA A 17 2.40 5.31 19.10
C ALA A 17 3.12 5.49 17.75
N ASP A 18 2.57 6.28 16.85
CA ASP A 18 3.19 6.54 15.54
C ASP A 18 4.29 7.60 15.64
N THR A 19 4.35 8.35 16.75
CA THR A 19 5.27 9.48 16.92
C THR A 19 6.60 9.05 17.54
N ASP A 20 7.62 9.86 17.30
CA ASP A 20 8.94 9.66 17.87
C ASP A 20 9.22 10.70 18.99
N SER A 21 10.44 10.69 19.52
CA SER A 21 10.82 11.59 20.61
C SER A 21 10.81 13.07 20.21
N ALA A 22 10.81 13.38 18.91
CA ALA A 22 10.70 14.75 18.41
C ALA A 22 9.24 15.21 18.29
N GLY A 23 8.28 14.33 18.56
CA GLY A 23 6.86 14.67 18.52
C GLY A 23 6.22 14.58 17.12
N VAL A 24 6.96 14.08 16.15
CA VAL A 24 6.46 13.90 14.78
C VAL A 24 6.33 12.41 14.48
N VAL A 25 5.52 12.09 13.48
CA VAL A 25 5.39 10.72 13.00
C VAL A 25 6.75 10.19 12.58
N HIS A 26 7.13 9.03 13.15
CA HIS A 26 8.39 8.39 12.81
C HIS A 26 8.38 8.01 11.32
N PHE A 27 9.49 8.20 10.63
CA PHE A 27 9.55 7.99 9.18
C PHE A 27 9.09 6.59 8.76
N SER A 28 9.31 5.56 9.60
CA SER A 28 8.86 4.20 9.29
C SER A 28 7.35 4.08 9.22
N TRP A 29 6.62 4.92 9.97
CA TRP A 29 5.16 4.92 9.93
C TRP A 29 4.61 5.49 8.63
N ILE A 30 5.33 6.40 7.99
CA ILE A 30 4.93 6.90 6.67
C ILE A 30 4.80 5.73 5.68
N VAL A 31 5.75 4.80 5.70
CA VAL A 31 5.71 3.59 4.88
C VAL A 31 4.55 2.69 5.30
N LYS A 32 4.31 2.54 6.60
CA LYS A 32 3.19 1.74 7.11
C LYS A 32 1.84 2.32 6.70
N TYR A 33 1.70 3.64 6.70
CA TYR A 33 0.47 4.29 6.23
C TYR A 33 0.22 3.98 4.75
N MET A 34 1.28 3.98 3.95
CA MET A 34 1.18 3.61 2.53
C MET A 34 0.71 2.16 2.37
N GLU A 35 1.27 1.25 3.16
CA GLU A 35 0.86 -0.15 3.16
C GLU A 35 -0.59 -0.31 3.61
N GLU A 36 -1.00 0.41 4.67
CA GLU A 36 -2.39 0.38 5.13
C GLU A 36 -3.35 0.78 4.02
N ALA A 37 -2.98 1.80 3.24
CA ALA A 37 -3.80 2.26 2.11
C ALA A 37 -3.91 1.20 1.01
N GLU A 38 -2.82 0.50 0.71
CA GLU A 38 -2.84 -0.61 -0.25
C GLU A 38 -3.77 -1.73 0.22
N HIS A 39 -3.72 -2.07 1.51
CA HIS A 39 -4.60 -3.10 2.07
C HIS A 39 -6.06 -2.65 2.05
N ALA A 40 -6.32 -1.36 2.28
CA ALA A 40 -7.67 -0.81 2.19
C ALA A 40 -8.19 -0.90 0.74
N LEU A 41 -7.35 -0.61 -0.24
CA LEU A 41 -7.69 -0.77 -1.66
C LEU A 41 -8.09 -2.23 -1.95
N TRP A 42 -7.30 -3.19 -1.47
CA TRP A 42 -7.60 -4.60 -1.69
C TRP A 42 -8.91 -5.00 -1.03
N ARG A 43 -9.16 -4.58 0.22
CA ARG A 43 -10.44 -4.88 0.89
C ARG A 43 -11.62 -4.29 0.14
N GLU A 44 -11.49 -3.08 -0.38
CA GLU A 44 -12.55 -2.45 -1.17
C GLU A 44 -12.83 -3.24 -2.45
N ALA A 45 -11.81 -3.87 -3.02
CA ALA A 45 -11.95 -4.73 -4.19
C ALA A 45 -12.49 -6.13 -3.84
N GLY A 46 -12.74 -6.40 -2.55
CA GLY A 46 -13.20 -7.72 -2.11
C GLY A 46 -12.09 -8.75 -2.00
N LEU A 47 -10.85 -8.29 -1.83
CA LEU A 47 -9.66 -9.15 -1.74
C LEU A 47 -9.00 -9.02 -0.38
N SER A 48 -8.19 -10.00 -0.01
CA SER A 48 -7.31 -9.94 1.14
C SER A 48 -5.87 -10.08 0.69
N ILE A 49 -4.98 -9.22 1.24
CA ILE A 49 -3.54 -9.31 0.99
C ILE A 49 -2.95 -10.57 1.63
N SER A 50 -3.64 -11.12 2.63
CA SER A 50 -3.21 -12.32 3.34
C SER A 50 -4.35 -13.33 3.36
N PRO A 51 -4.48 -14.15 2.30
CA PRO A 51 -5.53 -15.19 2.25
C PRO A 51 -5.37 -16.19 3.40
N ALA A 52 -6.50 -16.76 3.81
CA ALA A 52 -6.55 -17.65 4.97
C ALA A 52 -5.68 -18.90 4.84
N ASP A 53 -5.44 -19.38 3.60
CA ASP A 53 -4.61 -20.55 3.37
C ASP A 53 -3.11 -20.29 3.60
N GLY A 54 -2.69 -19.01 3.63
CA GLY A 54 -1.30 -18.64 3.87
C GLY A 54 -0.31 -19.00 2.79
N ILE A 55 -0.78 -19.40 1.61
CA ILE A 55 0.09 -19.90 0.52
C ILE A 55 0.73 -18.76 -0.24
N VAL A 56 -0.07 -17.74 -0.62
CA VAL A 56 0.39 -16.62 -1.44
C VAL A 56 0.74 -15.42 -0.56
N GLY A 57 1.82 -14.74 -0.88
CA GLY A 57 2.22 -13.52 -0.20
C GLY A 57 2.73 -12.47 -1.18
N TYR A 58 2.89 -11.24 -0.67
CA TYR A 58 3.27 -10.09 -1.50
C TYR A 58 4.39 -9.29 -0.83
N PRO A 59 5.61 -9.87 -0.74
CA PRO A 59 6.74 -9.17 -0.17
C PRO A 59 7.09 -7.93 -1.01
N ARG A 60 7.58 -6.90 -0.32
CA ARG A 60 8.04 -5.67 -0.96
C ARG A 60 9.44 -5.89 -1.50
N VAL A 61 9.65 -5.55 -2.77
CA VAL A 61 10.95 -5.74 -3.43
C VAL A 61 11.59 -4.42 -3.81
N ALA A 62 10.85 -3.32 -3.82
CA ALA A 62 11.37 -1.98 -4.10
C ALA A 62 10.55 -0.94 -3.35
N LEU A 63 11.21 0.09 -2.86
CA LEU A 63 10.59 1.16 -2.09
C LEU A 63 11.35 2.46 -2.32
N SER A 64 10.63 3.53 -2.62
CA SER A 64 11.19 4.88 -2.69
C SER A 64 10.20 5.84 -2.05
N VAL A 65 10.68 6.70 -1.16
CA VAL A 65 9.83 7.67 -0.46
C VAL A 65 10.56 9.00 -0.37
N ASP A 66 9.86 10.08 -0.70
CA ASP A 66 10.32 11.44 -0.50
C ASP A 66 9.45 12.08 0.59
N PHE A 67 10.10 12.67 1.59
CA PHE A 67 9.44 13.31 2.73
C PHE A 67 9.44 14.83 2.53
N SER A 68 8.28 15.46 2.60
CA SER A 68 8.13 16.90 2.35
C SER A 68 7.75 17.70 3.58
N ALA A 69 6.97 17.12 4.50
CA ALA A 69 6.51 17.81 5.71
C ALA A 69 6.18 16.80 6.80
N PRO A 70 6.25 17.21 8.07
CA PRO A 70 5.92 16.31 9.18
C PRO A 70 4.42 16.18 9.41
N LEU A 71 4.04 15.07 10.04
CA LEU A 71 2.71 14.86 10.63
C LEU A 71 2.85 14.81 12.15
N TYR A 72 1.86 15.32 12.85
CA TYR A 72 1.83 15.39 14.30
C TYR A 72 0.67 14.58 14.88
N PHE A 73 0.77 14.28 16.17
CA PHE A 73 -0.25 13.53 16.89
C PHE A 73 -1.65 14.14 16.69
N GLU A 74 -2.62 13.26 16.44
CA GLU A 74 -4.03 13.57 16.22
C GLU A 74 -4.38 14.26 14.91
N GLU A 75 -3.40 14.62 14.09
CA GLU A 75 -3.71 15.16 12.76
C GLU A 75 -4.33 14.08 11.88
N GLU A 76 -5.32 14.49 11.08
CA GLU A 76 -5.93 13.63 10.07
C GLU A 76 -5.27 13.88 8.72
N PHE A 77 -5.12 12.82 7.96
CA PHE A 77 -4.49 12.88 6.64
C PHE A 77 -5.09 11.85 5.71
N ASP A 78 -4.86 12.03 4.42
CA ASP A 78 -5.27 11.10 3.38
C ASP A 78 -4.06 10.48 2.71
N VAL A 79 -4.16 9.19 2.40
CA VAL A 79 -3.22 8.51 1.52
C VAL A 79 -3.97 8.17 0.23
N HIS A 80 -3.57 8.80 -0.85
CA HIS A 80 -4.06 8.43 -2.17
C HIS A 80 -3.12 7.37 -2.73
N VAL A 81 -3.60 6.13 -2.82
CA VAL A 81 -2.87 5.02 -3.40
C VAL A 81 -3.39 4.74 -4.80
N ARG A 82 -2.48 4.58 -5.74
CA ARG A 82 -2.79 4.22 -7.13
C ARG A 82 -1.94 3.02 -7.52
N ILE A 83 -2.55 2.10 -8.26
CA ILE A 83 -1.79 1.03 -8.90
C ILE A 83 -1.18 1.62 -10.17
N GLU A 84 0.13 1.71 -10.22
CA GLU A 84 0.84 2.32 -11.32
C GLU A 84 1.11 1.33 -12.44
N ALA A 85 1.43 0.09 -12.08
CA ALA A 85 1.70 -0.97 -13.05
C ALA A 85 1.42 -2.32 -12.44
N ILE A 86 0.89 -3.22 -13.25
CA ILE A 86 0.74 -4.64 -12.92
C ILE A 86 1.46 -5.43 -13.99
N THR A 87 2.46 -6.22 -13.57
CA THR A 87 3.13 -7.18 -14.46
C THR A 87 2.61 -8.58 -14.15
N ARG A 88 3.19 -9.60 -14.77
CA ARG A 88 2.76 -10.98 -14.48
C ARG A 88 2.94 -11.37 -13.01
N ARG A 89 3.97 -10.81 -12.35
CA ARG A 89 4.38 -11.23 -11.01
C ARG A 89 4.52 -10.09 -10.01
N THR A 90 4.29 -8.84 -10.41
CA THR A 90 4.47 -7.68 -9.53
C THR A 90 3.33 -6.69 -9.64
N ILE A 91 3.11 -5.95 -8.56
CA ILE A 91 2.21 -4.80 -8.54
C ILE A 91 3.03 -3.62 -8.03
N GLN A 92 3.03 -2.53 -8.79
CA GLN A 92 3.68 -1.29 -8.40
C GLN A 92 2.63 -0.27 -8.02
N TYR A 93 2.77 0.32 -6.82
CA TYR A 93 1.87 1.33 -6.29
C TYR A 93 2.57 2.68 -6.22
N ALA A 94 1.81 3.74 -6.42
CA ALA A 94 2.24 5.11 -6.14
C ALA A 94 1.35 5.70 -5.05
N HIS A 95 1.96 6.44 -4.11
CA HIS A 95 1.26 6.99 -2.97
C HIS A 95 1.52 8.48 -2.84
N THR A 96 0.48 9.23 -2.46
CA THR A 96 0.61 10.63 -2.04
C THR A 96 -0.10 10.78 -0.71
N ILE A 97 0.62 11.23 0.31
CA ILE A 97 0.05 11.51 1.62
C ILE A 97 -0.14 13.02 1.72
N ARG A 98 -1.37 13.44 2.06
CA ARG A 98 -1.73 14.86 2.19
C ARG A 98 -2.43 15.12 3.51
N ARG A 99 -2.10 16.27 4.10
CA ARG A 99 -2.87 16.85 5.19
C ARG A 99 -3.51 18.11 4.61
N GLY A 100 -4.80 18.03 4.28
CA GLY A 100 -5.45 19.09 3.51
C GLY A 100 -4.74 19.26 2.16
N ASP A 101 -4.30 20.46 1.84
CA ASP A 101 -3.59 20.75 0.59
C ASP A 101 -2.08 20.49 0.66
N ALA A 102 -1.56 20.25 1.87
CA ALA A 102 -0.13 20.06 2.05
C ALA A 102 0.28 18.61 1.73
N VAL A 103 1.25 18.46 0.84
CA VAL A 103 1.86 17.16 0.57
C VAL A 103 2.82 16.84 1.70
N ILE A 104 2.62 15.70 2.34
CA ILE A 104 3.45 15.20 3.44
C ILE A 104 4.57 14.32 2.91
N ALA A 105 4.22 13.38 2.05
CA ALA A 105 5.18 12.47 1.45
C ALA A 105 4.62 11.89 0.15
N THR A 106 5.51 11.46 -0.73
CA THR A 106 5.17 10.71 -1.93
C THR A 106 6.06 9.48 -1.97
N GLY A 107 5.57 8.41 -2.57
CA GLY A 107 6.38 7.20 -2.66
C GLY A 107 5.87 6.20 -3.67
N THR A 108 6.71 5.23 -3.95
CA THR A 108 6.36 4.08 -4.77
C THR A 108 6.80 2.81 -4.05
N MET A 109 6.00 1.77 -4.18
CA MET A 109 6.32 0.43 -3.66
C MET A 109 6.03 -0.60 -4.71
N THR A 110 6.92 -1.57 -4.86
CA THR A 110 6.69 -2.73 -5.72
C THR A 110 6.60 -3.97 -4.85
N ALA A 111 5.51 -4.71 -5.00
CA ALA A 111 5.30 -5.99 -4.34
C ALA A 111 5.39 -7.11 -5.36
N ALA A 112 6.12 -8.18 -5.03
CA ALA A 112 6.17 -9.38 -5.85
C ALA A 112 5.12 -10.37 -5.34
N CYS A 113 4.49 -11.10 -6.26
CA CYS A 113 3.60 -12.19 -5.89
C CYS A 113 4.42 -13.46 -5.73
N VAL A 114 4.30 -14.13 -4.57
CA VAL A 114 5.08 -15.31 -4.28
C VAL A 114 4.21 -16.42 -3.69
N ARG A 115 4.65 -17.66 -3.90
CA ARG A 115 4.17 -18.80 -3.14
C ARG A 115 5.10 -18.95 -1.93
N LYS A 116 4.55 -18.86 -0.72
CA LYS A 116 5.32 -18.93 0.52
C LYS A 116 5.55 -20.37 0.98
N VAL A 117 4.57 -21.24 0.74
CA VAL A 117 4.65 -22.64 1.18
C VAL A 117 4.32 -23.56 0.01
N PRO A 118 5.03 -24.70 -0.11
CA PRO A 118 6.18 -25.07 0.72
C PRO A 118 7.40 -24.17 0.46
N ALA A 119 8.27 -24.09 1.46
CA ALA A 119 9.54 -23.38 1.30
C ALA A 119 10.42 -24.06 0.25
N PRO A 120 11.32 -23.33 -0.46
CA PRO A 120 11.57 -21.89 -0.34
C PRO A 120 10.50 -21.04 -1.03
N MET A 121 10.41 -19.77 -0.64
CA MET A 121 9.53 -18.80 -1.26
C MET A 121 9.88 -18.62 -2.74
N LYS A 122 8.88 -18.61 -3.59
CA LYS A 122 9.09 -18.55 -5.04
C LYS A 122 8.14 -17.56 -5.71
N ALA A 123 8.66 -16.75 -6.64
CA ALA A 123 7.83 -15.86 -7.44
C ALA A 123 6.87 -16.66 -8.31
N ILE A 124 5.61 -16.23 -8.34
CA ILE A 124 4.56 -16.85 -9.15
C ILE A 124 3.74 -15.77 -9.86
N GLU A 125 2.98 -16.17 -10.85
CA GLU A 125 2.06 -15.26 -11.51
C GLU A 125 0.95 -14.83 -10.54
N ILE A 126 0.51 -13.57 -10.67
CA ILE A 126 -0.57 -13.03 -9.87
C ILE A 126 -1.84 -13.83 -10.16
N PRO A 127 -2.56 -14.29 -9.12
CA PRO A 127 -3.78 -15.07 -9.32
C PRO A 127 -4.83 -14.35 -10.16
N ALA A 128 -5.60 -15.12 -10.92
CA ALA A 128 -6.60 -14.59 -11.85
C ALA A 128 -7.68 -13.75 -11.15
N ASP A 129 -8.08 -14.13 -9.94
CA ASP A 129 -9.09 -13.37 -9.17
C ASP A 129 -8.58 -11.98 -8.79
N VAL A 130 -7.29 -11.85 -8.50
CA VAL A 130 -6.68 -10.55 -8.22
C VAL A 130 -6.66 -9.70 -9.50
N LEU A 131 -6.22 -10.28 -10.62
CA LEU A 131 -6.18 -9.58 -11.91
C LEU A 131 -7.57 -9.17 -12.39
N ALA A 132 -8.62 -9.87 -11.96
CA ALA A 132 -9.99 -9.53 -12.32
C ALA A 132 -10.51 -8.31 -11.53
N LYS A 133 -9.94 -8.01 -10.37
CA LYS A 133 -10.46 -7.02 -9.42
C LYS A 133 -9.58 -5.78 -9.27
N LEU A 134 -8.34 -5.83 -9.74
CA LEU A 134 -7.40 -4.71 -9.69
C LEU A 134 -6.87 -4.39 -11.08
N ALA A 135 -6.64 -3.11 -11.34
CA ALA A 135 -6.12 -2.66 -12.63
C ALA A 135 -5.17 -1.47 -12.42
N ALA A 136 -4.27 -1.27 -13.37
CA ALA A 136 -3.41 -0.09 -13.35
C ALA A 136 -4.24 1.17 -13.60
N ALA A 137 -3.93 2.25 -12.88
CA ALA A 137 -4.54 3.56 -13.06
C ALA A 137 -4.08 4.16 -14.40
N ARG A 138 -4.97 4.89 -15.03
CA ARG A 138 -4.67 5.57 -16.30
C ARG A 138 -4.36 7.03 -16.10
#